data_6b1e100a20763b0b6752fbbb50c2f24c
#
_entry.id   6b1e100a20763b0b6752fbbb50c2f24c
#
_cell.length_a   1.000
_cell.length_b   1.000
_cell.length_c   1.000
_cell.angle_alpha   90.00
_cell.angle_beta   90.00
_cell.angle_gamma   90.00
#
_symmetry.space_group_name_H-M   'P 1'
#
loop_
_entity.id
_entity.type
_entity.pdbx_description
1 polymer ?
#
loop_
_entity_poly.entity_id
_entity_poly.type
_entity_poly.pdbx_seq_one_letter_code
_entity_poly.pdbx_strand_id
1 'polypeptide(L)'
;MTSDNQWAYDLDKIIYSIVSARAKEQLIAKYPTLFVTDEEETSSNPQFPTVYIHSLSSVEEGADLGGQTINAVRATVQVKVSTNKDNSDAREVMSAIADIFKTMRFKAIAMPEIKTSGGIYRSDARFRRIIGANDTLT
;
A
#
# COMPACT_ATOMS: atom_id res chain seq x y z
N MET A 1 -15.89 -5.75 23.64
CA MET A 1 -14.56 -6.24 24.09
C MET A 1 -13.71 -6.53 22.87
N THR A 2 -12.51 -6.00 22.84
CA THR A 2 -11.59 -6.18 21.70
C THR A 2 -10.83 -7.50 21.87
N SER A 3 -10.75 -8.28 20.80
CA SER A 3 -9.93 -9.49 20.76
C SER A 3 -8.45 -9.15 20.86
N ASP A 4 -7.67 -9.99 21.53
CA ASP A 4 -6.21 -9.86 21.57
C ASP A 4 -5.58 -9.97 20.19
N ASN A 5 -6.31 -10.53 19.22
CA ASN A 5 -5.87 -10.67 17.83
C ASN A 5 -6.39 -9.55 16.93
N GLN A 6 -7.09 -8.57 17.49
CA GLN A 6 -7.71 -7.49 16.70
C GLN A 6 -6.70 -6.74 15.84
N TRP A 7 -5.47 -6.56 16.36
CA TRP A 7 -4.40 -5.88 15.61
C TRP A 7 -4.16 -6.51 14.24
N ALA A 8 -4.23 -7.85 14.17
CA ALA A 8 -3.98 -8.56 12.92
C ALA A 8 -5.10 -8.31 11.90
N TYR A 9 -6.34 -8.21 12.38
CA TYR A 9 -7.48 -7.96 11.50
C TYR A 9 -7.59 -6.51 11.06
N ASP A 10 -6.94 -5.59 11.78
CA ASP A 10 -6.96 -4.15 11.46
C ASP A 10 -5.72 -3.69 10.68
N LEU A 11 -4.76 -4.59 10.41
CA LEU A 11 -3.50 -4.24 9.76
C LEU A 11 -3.68 -3.52 8.42
N ASP A 12 -4.61 -3.96 7.60
CA ASP A 12 -4.85 -3.35 6.29
C ASP A 12 -5.24 -1.87 6.43
N LYS A 13 -6.09 -1.56 7.38
CA LYS A 13 -6.51 -0.17 7.66
C LYS A 13 -5.36 0.67 8.19
N ILE A 14 -4.56 0.10 9.09
CA ILE A 14 -3.43 0.78 9.69
C ILE A 14 -2.38 1.10 8.63
N ILE A 15 -2.03 0.13 7.79
CA ILE A 15 -1.07 0.32 6.70
C ILE A 15 -1.58 1.39 5.73
N TYR A 16 -2.83 1.29 5.30
CA TYR A 16 -3.42 2.27 4.40
C TYR A 16 -3.37 3.68 4.99
N SER A 17 -3.74 3.84 6.25
CA SER A 17 -3.77 5.15 6.91
C SER A 17 -2.39 5.79 6.95
N ILE A 18 -1.36 5.01 7.28
CA ILE A 18 0.01 5.53 7.35
C ILE A 18 0.51 5.92 5.96
N VAL A 19 0.34 5.05 4.98
CA VAL A 19 0.82 5.29 3.62
C VAL A 19 0.08 6.47 2.99
N SER A 20 -1.23 6.53 3.15
CA SER A 20 -2.06 7.61 2.62
C SER A 20 -1.65 8.97 3.20
N ALA A 21 -1.45 9.06 4.50
CA ALA A 21 -1.06 10.30 5.17
C ALA A 21 0.32 10.78 4.68
N ARG A 22 1.29 9.87 4.62
CA ARG A 22 2.65 10.20 4.18
C ARG A 22 2.72 10.55 2.71
N ALA A 23 1.97 9.84 1.88
CA ALA A 23 1.91 10.12 0.44
C ALA A 23 1.37 11.52 0.18
N LYS A 24 0.29 11.89 0.85
CA LYS A 24 -0.27 13.23 0.71
C LYS A 24 0.72 14.29 1.17
N GLU A 25 1.36 14.08 2.32
CA GLU A 25 2.35 15.03 2.84
C GLU A 25 3.50 15.25 1.86
N GLN A 26 4.02 14.18 1.24
CA GLN A 26 5.18 14.26 0.37
C GLN A 26 4.87 14.72 -1.05
N LEU A 27 3.68 14.41 -1.57
CA LEU A 27 3.38 14.56 -2.99
C LEU A 27 2.36 15.65 -3.31
N ILE A 28 1.58 16.13 -2.34
CA ILE A 28 0.48 17.04 -2.64
C ILE A 28 0.97 18.38 -3.22
N ALA A 29 2.15 18.84 -2.85
CA ALA A 29 2.70 20.09 -3.36
C ALA A 29 2.96 20.03 -4.86
N LYS A 30 3.46 18.90 -5.35
CA LYS A 30 3.74 18.69 -6.77
C LYS A 30 2.53 18.15 -7.54
N TYR A 31 1.71 17.36 -6.86
CA TYR A 31 0.53 16.71 -7.44
C TYR A 31 -0.72 17.10 -6.63
N PRO A 32 -1.24 18.34 -6.81
CA PRO A 32 -2.36 18.82 -5.97
C PRO A 32 -3.65 18.04 -6.17
N THR A 33 -3.79 17.32 -7.28
CA THR A 33 -4.96 16.46 -7.56
C THR A 33 -4.71 14.99 -7.20
N LEU A 34 -3.66 14.71 -6.44
CA LEU A 34 -3.35 13.35 -5.99
C LEU A 34 -4.55 12.75 -5.25
N PHE A 35 -4.95 11.56 -5.66
CA PHE A 35 -6.03 10.82 -5.03
C PHE A 35 -5.52 9.46 -4.57
N VAL A 36 -5.59 9.22 -3.26
CA VAL A 36 -5.19 7.94 -2.66
C VAL A 36 -6.43 7.21 -2.21
N THR A 37 -6.57 5.95 -2.60
CA THR A 37 -7.75 5.15 -2.30
C THR A 37 -7.37 3.70 -2.01
N ASP A 38 -8.21 3.02 -1.25
CA ASP A 38 -8.14 1.57 -1.01
C ASP A 38 -9.22 0.82 -1.81
N GLU A 39 -10.00 1.53 -2.60
CA GLU A 39 -11.05 0.96 -3.44
C GLU A 39 -10.70 1.12 -4.91
N GLU A 40 -10.92 0.06 -5.70
CA GLU A 40 -10.75 0.12 -7.13
C GLU A 40 -11.95 0.86 -7.74
N GLU A 41 -11.70 2.09 -8.18
CA GLU A 41 -12.77 2.94 -8.72
C GLU A 41 -12.89 2.83 -10.22
N THR A 42 -14.17 2.82 -10.68
CA THR A 42 -14.54 2.99 -12.08
C THR A 42 -15.30 4.30 -12.24
N SER A 43 -14.67 5.39 -11.82
CA SER A 43 -15.28 6.72 -11.93
C SER A 43 -15.23 7.23 -13.38
N SER A 44 -16.28 7.93 -13.81
CA SER A 44 -16.29 8.61 -15.11
C SER A 44 -15.35 9.82 -15.12
N ASN A 45 -14.99 10.37 -13.95
CA ASN A 45 -14.09 11.50 -13.80
C ASN A 45 -12.98 11.18 -12.80
N PRO A 46 -12.03 10.29 -13.17
CA PRO A 46 -10.96 9.93 -12.25
C PRO A 46 -10.02 11.11 -12.02
N GLN A 47 -9.54 11.25 -10.78
CA GLN A 47 -8.48 12.22 -10.43
C GLN A 47 -7.12 11.59 -10.66
N PHE A 48 -6.20 12.33 -11.25
CA PHE A 48 -4.85 11.86 -11.52
C PHE A 48 -3.83 12.77 -10.83
N PRO A 49 -2.73 12.20 -10.33
CA PRO A 49 -2.46 10.77 -10.24
C PRO A 49 -3.33 10.08 -9.20
N THR A 50 -3.69 8.82 -9.46
CA THR A 50 -4.42 7.97 -8.53
C THR A 50 -3.46 6.94 -7.95
N VAL A 51 -3.47 6.78 -6.63
CA VAL A 51 -2.72 5.74 -5.93
C VAL A 51 -3.71 4.78 -5.29
N TYR A 52 -3.77 3.56 -5.81
CA TYR A 52 -4.62 2.51 -5.27
C TYR A 52 -3.75 1.58 -4.41
N ILE A 53 -4.12 1.45 -3.13
CA ILE A 53 -3.40 0.63 -2.16
C ILE A 53 -4.31 -0.51 -1.74
N HIS A 54 -3.95 -1.73 -2.10
CA HIS A 54 -4.77 -2.91 -1.86
C HIS A 54 -4.02 -3.95 -1.05
N SER A 55 -4.54 -4.27 0.13
CA SER A 55 -4.00 -5.36 0.93
C SER A 55 -4.50 -6.69 0.38
N LEU A 56 -3.57 -7.55 0.00
CA LEU A 56 -3.88 -8.93 -0.39
C LEU A 56 -4.12 -9.76 0.86
N SER A 57 -4.65 -10.97 0.70
CA SER A 57 -4.90 -11.86 1.83
C SER A 57 -3.62 -12.10 2.63
N SER A 58 -3.69 -11.80 3.92
CA SER A 58 -2.58 -12.00 4.84
C SER A 58 -2.52 -13.45 5.31
N VAL A 59 -1.32 -13.90 5.68
CA VAL A 59 -1.08 -15.27 6.15
C VAL A 59 -0.54 -15.21 7.57
N GLU A 60 -1.14 -15.99 8.46
CA GLU A 60 -0.64 -16.13 9.83
C GLU A 60 0.70 -16.83 9.84
N GLU A 61 1.63 -16.30 10.62
CA GLU A 61 2.97 -16.85 10.81
C GLU A 61 3.24 -17.06 12.30
N GLY A 62 3.92 -18.13 12.64
CA GLY A 62 4.36 -18.37 14.00
C GLY A 62 3.23 -18.66 14.99
N ALA A 63 2.46 -19.70 14.75
CA ALA A 63 1.39 -20.12 15.66
C ALA A 63 1.92 -20.50 17.04
N ASP A 64 1.14 -20.22 18.10
CA ASP A 64 1.44 -20.70 19.43
C ASP A 64 0.98 -22.15 19.59
N LEU A 65 1.30 -22.76 20.75
CA LEU A 65 0.94 -24.15 21.02
C LEU A 65 -0.57 -24.35 21.13
N GLY A 66 -1.30 -23.34 21.59
CA GLY A 66 -2.76 -23.40 21.72
C GLY A 66 -3.49 -23.07 20.42
N GLY A 67 -2.78 -22.48 19.46
CA GLY A 67 -3.36 -22.08 18.18
C GLY A 67 -4.39 -20.95 18.26
N GLN A 68 -4.45 -20.22 19.37
CA GLN A 68 -5.45 -19.18 19.62
C GLN A 68 -4.91 -17.77 19.48
N THR A 69 -3.60 -17.61 19.56
CA THR A 69 -2.95 -16.30 19.50
C THR A 69 -2.24 -16.13 18.17
N ILE A 70 -2.51 -15.00 17.51
CA ILE A 70 -1.79 -14.62 16.29
C ILE A 70 -0.52 -13.90 16.72
N ASN A 71 0.64 -14.52 16.51
CA ASN A 71 1.94 -13.95 16.89
C ASN A 71 2.51 -13.04 15.82
N ALA A 72 2.31 -13.38 14.56
CA ALA A 72 2.78 -12.60 13.42
C ALA A 72 1.89 -12.82 12.21
N VAL A 73 1.92 -11.86 11.31
CA VAL A 73 1.17 -11.90 10.04
C VAL A 73 2.11 -11.51 8.92
N ARG A 74 2.08 -12.27 7.83
CA ARG A 74 2.76 -11.89 6.58
C ARG A 74 1.80 -11.04 5.76
N ALA A 75 2.02 -9.74 5.76
CA ALA A 75 1.19 -8.79 5.06
C ALA A 75 1.77 -8.52 3.66
N THR A 76 0.93 -8.58 2.64
CA THR A 76 1.29 -8.25 1.27
C THR A 76 0.37 -7.16 0.78
N VAL A 77 0.96 -6.09 0.25
CA VAL A 77 0.21 -4.93 -0.24
C VAL A 77 0.56 -4.70 -1.71
N GLN A 78 -0.46 -4.59 -2.54
CA GLN A 78 -0.31 -4.21 -3.94
C GLN A 78 -0.60 -2.72 -4.08
N VAL A 79 0.26 -2.03 -4.81
CA VAL A 79 0.10 -0.60 -5.09
C VAL A 79 0.03 -0.41 -6.59
N LYS A 80 -0.98 0.34 -7.04
CA LYS A 80 -1.14 0.74 -8.43
C LYS A 80 -1.20 2.25 -8.51
N VAL A 81 -0.30 2.84 -9.28
CA VAL A 81 -0.30 4.27 -9.56
C VAL A 81 -0.74 4.48 -10.99
N SER A 82 -1.70 5.37 -11.20
CA SER A 82 -2.21 5.70 -12.53
C SER A 82 -2.15 7.20 -12.76
N THR A 83 -1.70 7.60 -13.95
CA THR A 83 -1.69 9.00 -14.37
C THR A 83 -2.01 9.07 -15.86
N ASN A 84 -2.58 10.20 -16.29
CA ASN A 84 -2.86 10.46 -17.70
C ASN A 84 -1.81 11.37 -18.35
N LYS A 85 -0.73 11.71 -17.65
CA LYS A 85 0.26 12.67 -18.11
C LYS A 85 1.42 11.99 -18.84
N ASP A 86 2.24 11.21 -18.12
CA ASP A 86 3.38 10.51 -18.73
C ASP A 86 3.93 9.43 -17.80
N ASN A 87 4.86 8.62 -18.32
CA ASN A 87 5.53 7.56 -17.56
C ASN A 87 6.38 8.12 -16.42
N SER A 88 6.98 9.30 -16.62
CA SER A 88 7.85 9.91 -15.64
C SER A 88 7.10 10.24 -14.36
N ASP A 89 5.89 10.76 -14.48
CA ASP A 89 5.04 11.03 -13.32
C ASP A 89 4.62 9.76 -12.60
N ALA A 90 4.25 8.72 -13.34
CA ALA A 90 3.90 7.43 -12.74
C ALA A 90 5.08 6.85 -11.96
N ARG A 91 6.29 6.92 -12.51
CA ARG A 91 7.51 6.45 -11.84
C ARG A 91 7.84 7.26 -10.60
N GLU A 92 7.71 8.58 -10.68
CA GLU A 92 8.02 9.47 -9.56
C GLU A 92 7.07 9.23 -8.39
N VAL A 93 5.77 9.14 -8.66
CA VAL A 93 4.79 8.87 -7.60
C VAL A 93 5.02 7.49 -7.00
N MET A 94 5.22 6.46 -7.84
CA MET A 94 5.47 5.11 -7.33
C MET A 94 6.77 5.05 -6.52
N SER A 95 7.81 5.75 -6.94
CA SER A 95 9.08 5.78 -6.20
C SER A 95 8.88 6.35 -4.79
N ALA A 96 8.12 7.42 -4.66
CA ALA A 96 7.81 8.00 -3.36
C ALA A 96 7.00 7.03 -2.49
N ILE A 97 6.02 6.36 -3.06
CA ILE A 97 5.23 5.35 -2.34
C ILE A 97 6.11 4.17 -1.92
N ALA A 98 6.96 3.69 -2.80
CA ALA A 98 7.89 2.60 -2.50
C ALA A 98 8.82 2.97 -1.34
N ASP A 99 9.32 4.19 -1.31
CA ASP A 99 10.17 4.66 -0.22
C ASP A 99 9.43 4.68 1.12
N ILE A 100 8.14 5.04 1.11
CA ILE A 100 7.31 4.98 2.31
C ILE A 100 7.24 3.54 2.82
N PHE A 101 6.97 2.57 1.95
CA PHE A 101 6.96 1.15 2.35
C PHE A 101 8.31 0.68 2.86
N LYS A 102 9.42 1.17 2.28
CA LYS A 102 10.76 0.83 2.77
C LYS A 102 11.00 1.37 4.19
N THR A 103 10.53 2.59 4.49
CA THR A 103 10.64 3.11 5.86
C THR A 103 9.81 2.30 6.86
N MET A 104 8.76 1.65 6.39
CA MET A 104 7.94 0.73 7.19
C MET A 104 8.50 -0.70 7.19
N ARG A 105 9.71 -0.91 6.67
CA ARG A 105 10.44 -2.18 6.61
C ARG A 105 9.79 -3.23 5.72
N PHE A 106 9.00 -2.81 4.75
CA PHE A 106 8.47 -3.71 3.73
C PHE A 106 9.55 -3.99 2.69
N LYS A 107 9.50 -5.19 2.13
CA LYS A 107 10.36 -5.62 1.03
C LYS A 107 9.55 -5.61 -0.26
N ALA A 108 10.14 -5.09 -1.34
CA ALA A 108 9.50 -5.16 -2.65
C ALA A 108 9.64 -6.59 -3.19
N ILE A 109 8.51 -7.28 -3.36
CA ILE A 109 8.49 -8.64 -3.91
C ILE A 109 8.16 -8.64 -5.40
N ALA A 110 7.60 -7.53 -5.90
CA ALA A 110 7.47 -7.26 -7.32
C ALA A 110 7.85 -5.79 -7.50
N MET A 111 8.93 -5.55 -8.23
CA MET A 111 9.40 -4.19 -8.52
C MET A 111 8.40 -3.46 -9.41
N PRO A 112 8.36 -2.13 -9.33
CA PRO A 112 7.44 -1.36 -10.14
C PRO A 112 7.60 -1.64 -11.63
N GLU A 113 6.49 -1.95 -12.29
CA GLU A 113 6.42 -2.19 -13.72
C GLU A 113 5.52 -1.15 -14.36
N ILE A 114 5.95 -0.59 -15.49
CA ILE A 114 5.17 0.42 -16.21
C ILE A 114 4.34 -0.24 -17.30
N LYS A 115 3.06 0.09 -17.33
CA LYS A 115 2.11 -0.35 -18.37
C LYS A 115 1.40 0.89 -18.91
N THR A 116 1.25 0.96 -20.22
CA THR A 116 0.54 2.05 -20.89
C THR A 116 -0.62 1.52 -21.69
N SER A 117 -1.80 2.09 -21.52
CA SER A 117 -2.99 1.71 -22.27
C SER A 117 -3.96 2.86 -22.32
N GLY A 118 -4.43 3.22 -23.53
CA GLY A 118 -5.46 4.23 -23.73
C GLY A 118 -5.12 5.61 -23.17
N GLY A 119 -3.86 6.02 -23.21
CA GLY A 119 -3.42 7.29 -22.66
C GLY A 119 -3.25 7.29 -21.15
N ILE A 120 -3.39 6.13 -20.51
CA ILE A 120 -3.18 5.99 -19.06
C ILE A 120 -1.87 5.24 -18.83
N TYR A 121 -1.03 5.83 -18.00
CA TYR A 121 0.27 5.27 -17.61
C TYR A 121 0.14 4.71 -16.21
N ARG A 122 0.45 3.42 -16.03
CA ARG A 122 0.29 2.73 -14.75
C ARG A 122 1.61 2.16 -14.28
N SER A 123 1.81 2.18 -12.96
CA SER A 123 2.91 1.50 -12.32
C SER A 123 2.36 0.61 -11.23
N ASP A 124 2.71 -0.69 -11.29
CA ASP A 124 2.26 -1.70 -10.33
C ASP A 124 3.45 -2.22 -9.54
N ALA A 125 3.28 -2.38 -8.24
CA ALA A 125 4.29 -2.96 -7.36
C ALA A 125 3.64 -3.75 -6.23
N ARG A 126 4.40 -4.65 -5.60
CA ARG A 126 3.95 -5.40 -4.43
C ARG A 126 5.01 -5.34 -3.34
N PHE A 127 4.55 -5.19 -2.12
CA PHE A 127 5.41 -5.10 -0.94
C PHE A 127 4.95 -6.10 0.10
N ARG A 128 5.90 -6.67 0.84
CA ARG A 128 5.62 -7.69 1.86
C ARG A 128 6.44 -7.42 3.10
N ARG A 129 5.81 -7.66 4.24
CA ARG A 129 6.49 -7.65 5.54
C ARG A 129 5.84 -8.66 6.47
N ILE A 130 6.65 -9.32 7.29
CA ILE A 130 6.13 -10.10 8.42
C ILE A 130 6.05 -9.14 9.60
N ILE A 131 4.85 -9.00 10.16
CA ILE A 131 4.55 -8.05 11.24
C ILE A 131 4.16 -8.84 12.47
N GLY A 132 4.89 -8.66 13.56
CA GLY A 132 4.59 -9.27 14.84
C GLY A 132 3.62 -8.43 15.67
N ALA A 133 3.00 -9.04 16.67
CA ALA A 133 1.98 -8.41 17.51
C ALA A 133 2.47 -7.13 18.20
N ASN A 134 3.76 -7.05 18.52
CA ASN A 134 4.36 -5.91 19.22
C ASN A 134 5.23 -5.05 18.33
N ASP A 135 5.20 -5.27 17.02
CA ASP A 135 6.01 -4.50 16.07
C ASP A 135 5.40 -3.12 15.84
N THR A 136 6.28 -2.15 15.55
CA THR A 136 5.85 -0.85 15.05
C THR A 136 5.97 -0.82 13.54
N LEU A 137 5.09 -0.07 12.88
CA LEU A 137 5.12 0.12 11.43
C LEU A 137 5.91 1.37 11.01
N THR A 138 6.38 2.11 11.98
CA THR A 138 7.10 3.36 11.71
C THR A 138 8.50 3.32 12.31
#